data_bd88710a9c2a45c8ab3997a8a5c306fe
#
_entry.id   bd88710a9c2a45c8ab3997a8a5c306fe
#
_cell.length_a   1.000
_cell.length_b   1.000
_cell.length_c   1.000
_cell.angle_alpha   90.00
_cell.angle_beta   90.00
_cell.angle_gamma   90.00
#
_symmetry.space_group_name_H-M   'P 1'
#
loop_
_entity.id
_entity.type
_entity.pdbx_description
1 polymer ?
#
loop_
_entity_poly.entity_id
_entity_poly.type
_entity_poly.pdbx_seq_one_letter_code
_entity_poly.pdbx_strand_id
1 'polypeptide(L)'
;MSKHLDTRRAFIAKTSAAAAFTLTAGGNASTAEPRPSGLDLNAMIRPIPKHAKFIDEDWYIWGGSMTRTDDGTCHLLYARWPRRLGHYAWLSHSEIAYATADDPLGPYTFQSVALPGNQGPNWVTSTAHNPNVLRAHGKYYLYFSSARVEGALPDGMPDPKAEYWHPTRETQRIGVAYADHPAGPWTRVDEPLVPATPGTHDARMTSNPSVAECPDGSFLMLYKCLGEDGRVFHGVAVAGDPLGPFKKDPKPVLTHERSKFPAEDPFIWYQDGRFYAILKDMQANYTRHTRTLVLFESNNGHDWKPSAHPLVSTRTLRWEDGTEQELNHLERPQLYCENGKPAVLFCAADEDRSHSFNVHIPLK
;
A
#
# COMPACT_ATOMS: atom_id res chain seq x y z
N MET A 1 1.92 -61.63 -33.94
CA MET A 1 0.69 -62.27 -33.45
C MET A 1 -0.16 -61.11 -32.88
N SER A 2 -1.12 -60.65 -33.70
CA SER A 2 -2.54 -60.98 -33.73
C SER A 2 -3.28 -60.40 -32.50
N LYS A 3 -4.36 -59.61 -32.54
CA LYS A 3 -5.40 -59.18 -33.52
C LYS A 3 -6.21 -58.11 -32.75
N HIS A 4 -6.58 -57.03 -33.39
CA HIS A 4 -7.96 -56.62 -33.78
C HIS A 4 -9.07 -56.72 -32.73
N LEU A 5 -9.80 -55.62 -32.49
CA LEU A 5 -11.10 -55.31 -33.10
C LEU A 5 -11.68 -53.99 -32.58
N ASP A 6 -11.93 -53.17 -33.44
CA ASP A 6 -12.92 -52.22 -33.89
C ASP A 6 -14.36 -52.51 -33.43
N THR A 7 -15.14 -51.53 -33.00
CA THR A 7 -16.57 -51.43 -33.35
C THR A 7 -17.13 -50.02 -33.20
N ARG A 8 -17.67 -49.56 -34.30
CA ARG A 8 -18.46 -48.35 -34.54
C ARG A 8 -19.94 -48.54 -34.13
N ARG A 9 -20.65 -47.42 -34.14
CA ARG A 9 -22.11 -47.12 -34.39
C ARG A 9 -22.83 -46.59 -33.19
N ALA A 10 -23.78 -45.63 -33.27
CA ALA A 10 -24.42 -44.92 -34.40
C ALA A 10 -25.31 -43.78 -33.80
N PHE A 11 -25.45 -42.75 -34.58
CA PHE A 11 -26.53 -41.79 -34.72
C PHE A 11 -27.92 -42.12 -34.12
N ILE A 12 -28.56 -41.14 -33.47
CA ILE A 12 -30.00 -40.82 -33.70
C ILE A 12 -30.20 -39.30 -33.45
N ALA A 13 -30.61 -38.61 -34.51
CA ALA A 13 -31.21 -37.29 -34.52
C ALA A 13 -32.72 -37.38 -34.24
N LYS A 14 -33.28 -36.48 -33.47
CA LYS A 14 -34.70 -36.20 -33.52
C LYS A 14 -34.94 -34.70 -33.51
N THR A 15 -35.44 -34.23 -34.62
CA THR A 15 -36.09 -32.95 -34.89
C THR A 15 -37.52 -32.89 -34.29
N SER A 16 -37.89 -31.75 -33.71
CA SER A 16 -39.31 -31.25 -33.69
C SER A 16 -39.28 -29.81 -33.27
N ALA A 17 -39.49 -28.90 -34.14
CA ALA A 17 -40.66 -28.16 -34.52
C ALA A 17 -40.96 -26.95 -33.61
N ALA A 18 -40.97 -25.79 -34.27
CA ALA A 18 -41.22 -24.46 -33.83
C ALA A 18 -42.67 -24.21 -33.32
N ALA A 19 -42.82 -23.30 -32.36
CA ALA A 19 -44.03 -22.49 -32.23
C ALA A 19 -43.58 -21.05 -31.90
N ALA A 20 -43.84 -20.15 -32.82
CA ALA A 20 -43.68 -18.71 -32.66
C ALA A 20 -44.85 -18.16 -31.83
N PHE A 21 -44.52 -17.39 -30.78
CA PHE A 21 -45.46 -16.47 -30.16
C PHE A 21 -44.83 -15.07 -30.17
N THR A 22 -45.34 -14.23 -31.04
CA THR A 22 -45.10 -12.78 -31.04
C THR A 22 -45.96 -12.14 -29.97
N LEU A 23 -45.34 -11.55 -28.98
CA LEU A 23 -45.96 -10.57 -28.08
C LEU A 23 -45.17 -9.28 -28.17
N THR A 24 -45.70 -8.30 -28.89
CA THR A 24 -45.28 -6.92 -28.87
C THR A 24 -45.78 -6.27 -27.57
N ALA A 25 -44.87 -5.92 -26.68
CA ALA A 25 -45.14 -4.95 -25.62
C ALA A 25 -43.99 -3.93 -25.67
N GLY A 26 -44.34 -2.73 -26.16
CA GLY A 26 -43.47 -1.57 -26.08
C GLY A 26 -43.29 -1.14 -24.63
N GLY A 27 -42.06 -1.29 -24.14
CA GLY A 27 -41.62 -0.70 -22.91
C GLY A 27 -40.25 -0.07 -23.20
N ASN A 28 -40.12 1.25 -23.09
CA ASN A 28 -38.87 1.95 -23.09
C ASN A 28 -38.01 1.44 -21.90
N ALA A 29 -37.27 0.39 -22.10
CA ALA A 29 -36.21 -0.01 -21.21
C ALA A 29 -35.06 0.97 -21.46
N SER A 30 -34.87 1.90 -20.55
CA SER A 30 -33.61 2.62 -20.40
C SER A 30 -32.51 1.55 -20.26
N THR A 31 -31.70 1.37 -21.29
CA THR A 31 -30.51 0.55 -21.24
C THR A 31 -29.47 1.28 -20.39
N ALA A 32 -29.58 1.16 -19.06
CA ALA A 32 -28.48 1.48 -18.20
C ALA A 32 -27.30 0.57 -18.65
N GLU A 33 -26.23 1.16 -19.11
CA GLU A 33 -25.02 0.40 -19.40
C GLU A 33 -24.68 -0.45 -18.17
N PRO A 34 -24.31 -1.74 -18.36
CA PRO A 34 -23.94 -2.58 -17.24
C PRO A 34 -22.75 -1.90 -16.54
N ARG A 35 -22.91 -1.55 -15.26
CA ARG A 35 -21.81 -1.02 -14.46
C ARG A 35 -20.67 -2.03 -14.54
N PRO A 36 -19.42 -1.58 -14.80
CA PRO A 36 -18.28 -2.48 -14.81
C PRO A 36 -18.28 -3.31 -13.51
N SER A 37 -18.24 -4.62 -13.61
CA SER A 37 -18.09 -5.48 -12.43
C SER A 37 -16.69 -5.30 -11.87
N GLY A 38 -16.54 -4.90 -10.61
CA GLY A 38 -15.24 -4.70 -9.98
C GLY A 38 -15.35 -3.93 -8.66
N LEU A 39 -14.26 -3.93 -7.92
CA LEU A 39 -14.14 -3.16 -6.68
C LEU A 39 -14.10 -1.67 -6.98
N ASP A 40 -15.02 -0.89 -6.41
CA ASP A 40 -15.11 0.56 -6.53
C ASP A 40 -14.95 1.21 -5.15
N LEU A 41 -13.70 1.42 -4.74
CA LEU A 41 -13.38 2.03 -3.45
C LEU A 41 -13.86 3.48 -3.36
N ASN A 42 -13.88 4.23 -4.48
CA ASN A 42 -14.36 5.61 -4.48
C ASN A 42 -15.85 5.69 -4.11
N ALA A 43 -16.68 4.81 -4.68
CA ALA A 43 -18.10 4.75 -4.35
C ALA A 43 -18.38 4.30 -2.91
N MET A 44 -17.41 3.62 -2.27
CA MET A 44 -17.51 3.17 -0.87
C MET A 44 -17.17 4.26 0.15
N ILE A 45 -16.48 5.33 -0.22
CA ILE A 45 -16.06 6.40 0.71
C ILE A 45 -17.30 7.04 1.35
N ARG A 46 -17.24 7.22 2.67
CA ARG A 46 -18.26 7.90 3.48
C ARG A 46 -17.69 9.15 4.14
N PRO A 47 -18.54 10.09 4.58
CA PRO A 47 -18.09 11.23 5.36
C PRO A 47 -17.26 10.82 6.58
N ILE A 48 -16.19 11.54 6.83
CA ILE A 48 -15.17 11.20 7.80
C ILE A 48 -15.53 11.81 9.16
N PRO A 49 -15.66 11.01 10.22
CA PRO A 49 -15.89 11.58 11.56
C PRO A 49 -14.64 12.31 12.06
N LYS A 50 -14.84 13.36 12.84
CA LYS A 50 -13.76 14.22 13.34
C LYS A 50 -12.68 13.48 14.13
N HIS A 51 -13.08 12.46 14.89
CA HIS A 51 -12.16 11.64 15.68
C HIS A 51 -11.28 10.70 14.83
N ALA A 52 -11.59 10.55 13.54
CA ALA A 52 -10.78 9.77 12.59
C ALA A 52 -9.57 10.56 12.03
N LYS A 53 -9.32 11.76 12.55
CA LYS A 53 -8.09 12.53 12.30
C LYS A 53 -7.13 12.32 13.48
N PHE A 54 -6.02 11.61 13.23
CA PHE A 54 -4.97 11.38 14.20
C PHE A 54 -3.81 12.35 13.95
N ILE A 55 -3.61 13.28 14.87
CA ILE A 55 -2.68 14.41 14.77
C ILE A 55 -1.96 14.64 16.11
N ASP A 56 -0.74 15.17 16.07
CA ASP A 56 0.06 15.54 17.23
C ASP A 56 0.73 16.88 16.96
N GLU A 57 0.70 17.82 17.91
CA GLU A 57 1.20 19.18 17.70
C GLU A 57 2.72 19.26 17.58
N ASP A 58 3.45 18.36 18.24
CA ASP A 58 4.92 18.35 18.27
C ASP A 58 5.54 17.45 17.21
N TRP A 59 4.72 16.60 16.55
CA TRP A 59 5.19 15.59 15.63
C TRP A 59 4.49 15.69 14.28
N TYR A 60 5.24 15.49 13.21
CA TYR A 60 4.66 15.03 11.96
C TYR A 60 4.22 13.59 12.13
N ILE A 61 2.97 13.31 11.79
CA ILE A 61 2.38 11.96 11.76
C ILE A 61 2.27 11.53 10.30
N TRP A 62 2.82 10.37 9.93
CA TRP A 62 2.84 9.93 8.53
C TRP A 62 2.65 8.42 8.39
N GLY A 63 1.89 7.99 7.38
CA GLY A 63 1.71 6.60 6.99
C GLY A 63 1.42 5.65 8.14
N GLY A 64 0.14 5.38 8.42
CA GLY A 64 -0.28 4.43 9.43
C GLY A 64 -0.64 3.07 8.85
N SER A 65 -0.17 1.99 9.46
CA SER A 65 -0.55 0.62 9.14
C SER A 65 -1.20 -0.01 10.36
N MET A 66 -2.47 -0.41 10.24
CA MET A 66 -3.28 -0.88 11.34
C MET A 66 -3.49 -2.39 11.27
N THR A 67 -3.44 -3.03 12.43
CA THR A 67 -3.87 -4.42 12.64
C THR A 67 -4.79 -4.50 13.85
N ARG A 68 -5.69 -5.48 13.89
CA ARG A 68 -6.61 -5.70 14.98
C ARG A 68 -6.33 -7.04 15.63
N THR A 69 -6.27 -7.07 16.95
CA THR A 69 -6.14 -8.33 17.74
C THR A 69 -7.50 -8.95 18.02
N ASP A 70 -7.49 -10.21 18.44
CA ASP A 70 -8.71 -10.98 18.65
C ASP A 70 -9.57 -10.45 19.81
N ASP A 71 -8.98 -9.68 20.74
CA ASP A 71 -9.68 -8.94 21.80
C ASP A 71 -10.39 -7.67 21.31
N GLY A 72 -10.27 -7.37 20.03
CA GLY A 72 -10.91 -6.21 19.40
C GLY A 72 -10.08 -4.94 19.40
N THR A 73 -8.92 -4.90 20.06
CA THR A 73 -8.04 -3.72 20.08
C THR A 73 -7.44 -3.44 18.70
N CYS A 74 -7.52 -2.20 18.28
CA CYS A 74 -6.90 -1.69 17.06
C CYS A 74 -5.51 -1.14 17.37
N HIS A 75 -4.50 -1.62 16.65
CA HIS A 75 -3.09 -1.29 16.85
C HIS A 75 -2.58 -0.57 15.61
N LEU A 76 -2.22 0.70 15.73
CA LEU A 76 -1.70 1.54 14.66
C LEU A 76 -0.19 1.72 14.82
N LEU A 77 0.57 1.26 13.83
CA LEU A 77 2.00 1.51 13.68
C LEU A 77 2.17 2.61 12.64
N TYR A 78 2.80 3.72 12.99
CA TYR A 78 2.89 4.90 12.13
C TYR A 78 4.24 5.57 12.22
N ALA A 79 4.68 6.19 11.13
CA ALA A 79 5.89 6.98 11.11
C ALA A 79 5.66 8.35 11.77
N ARG A 80 6.65 8.83 12.53
CA ARG A 80 6.66 10.19 13.06
C ARG A 80 8.08 10.76 13.16
N TRP A 81 8.19 12.07 13.15
CA TRP A 81 9.45 12.80 13.41
C TRP A 81 9.14 14.17 13.99
N PRO A 82 10.09 14.78 14.75
CA PRO A 82 9.83 16.05 15.44
C PRO A 82 9.49 17.17 14.46
N ARG A 83 8.35 17.84 14.69
CA ARG A 83 7.86 18.92 13.83
C ARG A 83 8.81 20.09 13.75
N ARG A 84 9.51 20.42 14.86
CA ARG A 84 10.52 21.50 14.92
C ARG A 84 11.66 21.36 13.90
N LEU A 85 11.89 20.14 13.38
CA LEU A 85 12.96 19.84 12.40
C LEU A 85 12.49 20.01 10.95
N GLY A 86 11.22 20.32 10.72
CA GLY A 86 10.63 20.47 9.40
C GLY A 86 10.21 19.18 8.73
N HIS A 87 9.38 19.31 7.69
CA HIS A 87 8.75 18.17 7.02
C HIS A 87 9.77 17.16 6.48
N TYR A 88 10.85 17.61 5.86
CA TYR A 88 11.84 16.73 5.21
C TYR A 88 12.75 15.97 6.17
N ALA A 89 12.70 16.29 7.46
CA ALA A 89 13.47 15.57 8.49
C ALA A 89 13.03 14.09 8.67
N TRP A 90 11.98 13.64 7.97
CA TRP A 90 11.62 12.22 7.95
C TRP A 90 12.78 11.32 7.49
N LEU A 91 13.63 11.84 6.60
CA LEU A 91 14.76 11.08 6.04
C LEU A 91 15.87 10.80 7.07
N SER A 92 15.94 11.62 8.11
CA SER A 92 17.00 11.53 9.13
C SER A 92 16.51 11.23 10.55
N HIS A 93 15.25 11.55 10.86
CA HIS A 93 14.74 11.50 12.23
C HIS A 93 13.47 10.67 12.40
N SER A 94 13.01 9.99 11.33
CA SER A 94 11.78 9.19 11.43
C SER A 94 11.99 7.97 12.32
N GLU A 95 10.98 7.72 13.15
CA GLU A 95 10.78 6.51 13.94
C GLU A 95 9.38 5.94 13.69
N ILE A 96 9.15 4.68 14.01
CA ILE A 96 7.82 4.09 14.00
C ILE A 96 7.28 4.07 15.43
N ALA A 97 6.22 4.80 15.64
CA ALA A 97 5.48 4.86 16.88
C ALA A 97 4.28 3.90 16.86
N TYR A 98 3.73 3.64 18.03
CA TYR A 98 2.63 2.74 18.27
C TYR A 98 1.51 3.46 19.03
N ALA A 99 0.28 3.30 18.55
CA ALA A 99 -0.94 3.83 19.16
C ALA A 99 -2.05 2.76 19.15
N THR A 100 -3.04 2.93 20.03
CA THR A 100 -4.19 2.03 20.15
C THR A 100 -5.52 2.78 20.10
N ALA A 101 -6.57 2.06 19.69
CA ALA A 101 -7.96 2.49 19.74
C ALA A 101 -8.89 1.28 19.89
N ASP A 102 -10.13 1.50 20.30
CA ASP A 102 -11.17 0.47 20.37
C ASP A 102 -11.89 0.30 19.01
N ASP A 103 -11.84 1.33 18.17
CA ASP A 103 -12.48 1.37 16.85
C ASP A 103 -11.43 1.63 15.75
N PRO A 104 -11.53 1.00 14.56
CA PRO A 104 -10.61 1.24 13.46
C PRO A 104 -10.51 2.70 13.00
N LEU A 105 -11.56 3.50 13.18
CA LEU A 105 -11.53 4.93 12.88
C LEU A 105 -10.85 5.75 13.97
N GLY A 106 -10.61 5.18 15.14
CA GLY A 106 -10.05 5.87 16.32
C GLY A 106 -11.12 6.32 17.33
N PRO A 107 -10.80 7.30 18.22
CA PRO A 107 -9.55 8.05 18.27
C PRO A 107 -8.37 7.19 18.74
N TYR A 108 -7.23 7.33 18.09
CA TYR A 108 -6.00 6.64 18.49
C TYR A 108 -5.26 7.41 19.58
N THR A 109 -4.67 6.66 20.52
CA THR A 109 -3.85 7.22 21.60
C THR A 109 -2.45 6.64 21.50
N PHE A 110 -1.44 7.52 21.46
CA PHE A 110 -0.02 7.12 21.50
C PHE A 110 0.29 6.32 22.77
N GLN A 111 1.03 5.23 22.60
CA GLN A 111 1.45 4.35 23.67
C GLN A 111 2.98 4.34 23.85
N SER A 112 3.72 4.11 22.77
CA SER A 112 5.18 3.94 22.83
C SER A 112 5.82 4.10 21.44
N VAL A 113 7.15 4.03 21.41
CA VAL A 113 7.94 3.90 20.19
C VAL A 113 8.17 2.42 19.92
N ALA A 114 7.68 1.93 18.76
CA ALA A 114 7.84 0.55 18.35
C ALA A 114 9.23 0.27 17.77
N LEU A 115 9.67 1.13 16.83
CA LEU A 115 11.00 1.06 16.23
C LEU A 115 11.65 2.45 16.30
N PRO A 116 12.54 2.70 17.26
CA PRO A 116 13.23 3.98 17.35
C PRO A 116 14.17 4.18 16.17
N GLY A 117 14.28 5.41 15.68
CA GLY A 117 15.33 5.85 14.77
C GLY A 117 16.64 6.17 15.53
N ASN A 118 17.72 6.37 14.77
CA ASN A 118 19.01 6.86 15.30
C ASN A 118 19.63 6.02 16.41
N GLN A 119 19.53 4.70 16.32
CA GLN A 119 20.10 3.76 17.30
C GLN A 119 21.53 3.33 16.98
N GLY A 120 22.20 3.99 16.00
CA GLY A 120 23.59 3.69 15.64
C GLY A 120 23.86 3.78 14.13
N PRO A 121 25.09 3.47 13.72
CA PRO A 121 25.55 3.62 12.33
C PRO A 121 25.01 2.54 11.37
N ASN A 122 24.40 1.47 11.89
CA ASN A 122 23.80 0.45 11.05
C ASN A 122 22.59 1.03 10.31
N TRP A 123 22.46 0.77 8.99
CA TRP A 123 21.36 1.27 8.18
C TRP A 123 19.98 0.94 8.78
N VAL A 124 19.81 -0.24 9.37
CA VAL A 124 18.55 -0.70 9.97
C VAL A 124 18.16 0.10 11.22
N THR A 125 19.11 0.77 11.85
CA THR A 125 18.89 1.54 13.07
C THR A 125 18.90 3.05 12.85
N SER A 126 19.26 3.53 11.65
CA SER A 126 19.36 4.97 11.39
C SER A 126 17.98 5.65 11.35
N THR A 127 17.03 5.11 10.58
CA THR A 127 15.65 5.59 10.58
C THR A 127 14.69 4.40 10.51
N ALA A 128 13.42 4.63 10.84
CA ALA A 128 12.34 3.71 10.57
C ALA A 128 11.14 4.51 10.04
N HIS A 129 10.72 4.19 8.81
CA HIS A 129 9.74 5.00 8.10
C HIS A 129 8.81 4.12 7.24
N ASN A 130 7.61 4.62 6.94
CA ASN A 130 6.65 3.96 6.05
C ASN A 130 6.35 2.50 6.46
N PRO A 131 5.74 2.28 7.63
CA PRO A 131 5.40 0.95 8.12
C PRO A 131 4.36 0.25 7.27
N ASN A 132 4.48 -1.08 7.19
CA ASN A 132 3.45 -1.99 6.73
C ASN A 132 3.43 -3.21 7.64
N VAL A 133 2.38 -3.38 8.45
CA VAL A 133 2.23 -4.50 9.36
C VAL A 133 1.45 -5.64 8.71
N LEU A 134 1.93 -6.86 8.89
CA LEU A 134 1.28 -8.10 8.46
C LEU A 134 1.18 -9.05 9.65
N ARG A 135 -0.01 -9.64 9.87
CA ARG A 135 -0.20 -10.77 10.78
C ARG A 135 -0.12 -12.07 9.98
N ALA A 136 0.84 -12.92 10.29
CA ALA A 136 1.00 -14.23 9.67
C ALA A 136 1.63 -15.22 10.66
N HIS A 137 1.33 -16.50 10.54
CA HIS A 137 1.93 -17.59 11.36
C HIS A 137 1.88 -17.34 12.87
N GLY A 138 0.82 -16.67 13.36
CA GLY A 138 0.66 -16.33 14.78
C GLY A 138 1.56 -15.20 15.29
N LYS A 139 2.28 -14.50 14.41
CA LYS A 139 3.16 -13.39 14.72
C LYS A 139 2.78 -12.14 13.90
N TYR A 140 3.42 -11.02 14.23
CA TYR A 140 3.33 -9.76 13.51
C TYR A 140 4.67 -9.43 12.88
N TYR A 141 4.63 -8.99 11.62
CA TYR A 141 5.79 -8.60 10.83
C TYR A 141 5.61 -7.15 10.41
N LEU A 142 6.58 -6.33 10.76
CA LEU A 142 6.58 -4.90 10.47
C LEU A 142 7.66 -4.60 9.43
N TYR A 143 7.23 -4.42 8.19
CA TYR A 143 8.11 -4.00 7.10
C TYR A 143 8.21 -2.49 7.12
N PHE A 144 9.41 -1.97 6.85
CA PHE A 144 9.68 -0.53 6.89
C PHE A 144 10.80 -0.13 5.93
N SER A 145 10.89 1.16 5.65
CA SER A 145 12.03 1.76 4.97
C SER A 145 13.00 2.33 6.01
N SER A 146 14.29 2.12 5.82
CA SER A 146 15.33 2.77 6.60
C SER A 146 16.33 3.45 5.68
N ALA A 147 16.77 4.66 6.04
CA ALA A 147 17.85 5.38 5.38
C ALA A 147 19.05 5.48 6.32
N ARG A 148 20.26 5.32 5.80
CA ARG A 148 21.48 5.53 6.57
C ARG A 148 21.89 6.99 6.46
N VAL A 149 21.98 7.66 7.59
CA VAL A 149 22.53 9.01 7.68
C VAL A 149 24.00 8.89 8.08
N GLU A 150 24.89 9.43 7.26
CA GLU A 150 26.31 9.47 7.54
C GLU A 150 26.67 10.77 8.25
N GLY A 151 27.50 10.67 9.30
CA GLY A 151 27.96 11.81 10.10
C GLY A 151 26.96 12.29 11.16
N ALA A 152 27.12 13.53 11.61
CA ALA A 152 26.21 14.15 12.55
C ALA A 152 24.85 14.41 11.89
N LEU A 153 23.78 14.11 12.61
CA LEU A 153 22.42 14.45 12.14
C LEU A 153 22.27 15.97 12.05
N PRO A 154 21.78 16.47 10.91
CA PRO A 154 21.51 17.90 10.80
C PRO A 154 20.37 18.29 11.75
N ASP A 155 20.41 19.52 12.27
CA ASP A 155 19.31 20.13 13.00
C ASP A 155 18.14 20.47 12.07
N GLY A 156 17.55 19.42 11.47
CA GLY A 156 16.48 19.51 10.47
C GLY A 156 16.97 19.33 9.03
N MET A 157 16.01 19.04 8.15
CA MET A 157 16.21 18.98 6.71
C MET A 157 15.21 19.93 6.03
N PRO A 158 15.51 21.22 5.96
CA PRO A 158 14.54 22.21 5.48
C PRO A 158 14.26 22.10 3.97
N ASP A 159 15.18 21.56 3.16
CA ASP A 159 15.05 21.56 1.70
C ASP A 159 15.53 20.22 1.08
N PRO A 160 14.69 19.59 0.20
CA PRO A 160 15.10 18.42 -0.58
C PRO A 160 16.21 18.72 -1.62
N LYS A 161 16.56 19.97 -1.85
CA LYS A 161 17.69 20.39 -2.66
C LYS A 161 19.01 20.45 -1.89
N ALA A 162 18.98 20.23 -0.58
CA ALA A 162 20.20 20.16 0.22
C ALA A 162 21.13 19.05 -0.31
N GLU A 163 22.43 19.32 -0.32
CA GLU A 163 23.46 18.47 -0.91
C GLU A 163 23.44 17.02 -0.38
N TYR A 164 23.06 16.82 0.87
CA TYR A 164 22.97 15.49 1.50
C TYR A 164 21.64 14.74 1.25
N TRP A 165 20.60 15.42 0.75
CA TRP A 165 19.28 14.80 0.58
C TRP A 165 19.31 13.61 -0.38
N HIS A 166 19.81 13.80 -1.59
CA HIS A 166 19.84 12.74 -2.59
C HIS A 166 20.73 11.57 -2.19
N PRO A 167 21.99 11.78 -1.74
CA PRO A 167 22.81 10.69 -1.26
C PRO A 167 22.15 9.89 -0.13
N THR A 168 21.60 10.56 0.89
CA THR A 168 20.92 9.89 2.02
C THR A 168 19.68 9.13 1.55
N ARG A 169 18.87 9.72 0.68
CA ARG A 169 17.66 9.06 0.13
C ARG A 169 18.00 7.77 -0.61
N GLU A 170 19.13 7.72 -1.30
CA GLU A 170 19.57 6.55 -2.05
C GLU A 170 20.12 5.42 -1.15
N THR A 171 20.42 5.71 0.10
CA THR A 171 20.74 4.67 1.07
C THR A 171 19.54 3.88 1.57
N GLN A 172 18.30 4.29 1.19
CA GLN A 172 17.11 3.60 1.65
C GLN A 172 17.11 2.13 1.23
N ARG A 173 16.75 1.28 2.19
CA ARG A 173 16.53 -0.16 2.02
C ARG A 173 15.29 -0.57 2.80
N ILE A 174 14.78 -1.73 2.47
CA ILE A 174 13.63 -2.34 3.14
C ILE A 174 14.13 -3.25 4.24
N GLY A 175 13.64 -3.02 5.46
CA GLY A 175 13.85 -3.85 6.62
C GLY A 175 12.57 -4.54 7.08
N VAL A 176 12.73 -5.48 8.00
CA VAL A 176 11.64 -6.14 8.71
C VAL A 176 11.97 -6.28 10.19
N ALA A 177 10.96 -6.13 11.02
CA ALA A 177 10.98 -6.51 12.43
C ALA A 177 9.80 -7.45 12.69
N TYR A 178 9.91 -8.30 13.71
CA TYR A 178 8.84 -9.21 14.11
C TYR A 178 8.58 -9.18 15.59
N ALA A 179 7.36 -9.54 15.99
CA ALA A 179 6.93 -9.61 17.39
C ALA A 179 5.79 -10.62 17.56
N ASP A 180 5.58 -11.07 18.78
CA ASP A 180 4.43 -11.92 19.12
C ASP A 180 3.15 -11.10 19.33
N HIS A 181 3.29 -9.78 19.56
CA HIS A 181 2.17 -8.84 19.75
C HIS A 181 2.46 -7.51 19.06
N PRO A 182 1.45 -6.76 18.54
CA PRO A 182 1.69 -5.47 17.87
C PRO A 182 2.34 -4.39 18.74
N ALA A 183 2.18 -4.46 20.05
CA ALA A 183 2.88 -3.59 21.01
C ALA A 183 4.37 -3.91 21.13
N GLY A 184 4.83 -5.03 20.58
CA GLY A 184 6.20 -5.51 20.74
C GLY A 184 6.41 -6.40 21.98
N PRO A 185 7.67 -6.57 22.43
CA PRO A 185 8.86 -5.93 21.86
C PRO A 185 9.16 -6.42 20.44
N TRP A 186 9.60 -5.50 19.59
CA TRP A 186 9.95 -5.78 18.21
C TRP A 186 11.43 -6.17 18.07
N THR A 187 11.69 -7.28 17.37
CA THR A 187 13.03 -7.72 17.02
C THR A 187 13.32 -7.36 15.57
N ARG A 188 14.29 -6.48 15.31
CA ARG A 188 14.73 -6.13 13.95
C ARG A 188 15.62 -7.23 13.38
N VAL A 189 15.52 -7.44 12.06
CA VAL A 189 16.50 -8.22 11.29
C VAL A 189 17.63 -7.28 10.87
N ASP A 190 18.87 -7.70 11.07
CA ASP A 190 20.05 -6.83 10.90
C ASP A 190 20.37 -6.50 9.42
N GLU A 191 20.00 -7.38 8.49
CA GLU A 191 20.29 -7.20 7.07
C GLU A 191 19.09 -6.65 6.29
N PRO A 192 19.32 -5.91 5.19
CA PRO A 192 18.26 -5.49 4.29
C PRO A 192 17.49 -6.69 3.73
N LEU A 193 16.17 -6.66 3.86
CA LEU A 193 15.31 -7.71 3.32
C LEU A 193 15.31 -7.72 1.78
N VAL A 194 15.38 -6.54 1.18
CA VAL A 194 15.46 -6.34 -0.28
C VAL A 194 16.59 -5.34 -0.57
N PRO A 195 17.83 -5.83 -0.83
CA PRO A 195 18.95 -4.95 -1.15
C PRO A 195 18.80 -4.34 -2.55
N ALA A 196 19.39 -3.16 -2.77
CA ALA A 196 19.57 -2.61 -4.10
C ALA A 196 20.55 -3.47 -4.90
N THR A 197 20.33 -3.65 -6.21
CA THR A 197 21.14 -4.51 -7.08
C THR A 197 21.65 -3.72 -8.27
N PRO A 198 22.95 -3.39 -8.36
CA PRO A 198 23.52 -2.69 -9.51
C PRO A 198 23.17 -3.36 -10.84
N GLY A 199 22.91 -2.56 -11.88
CA GLY A 199 22.52 -3.04 -13.21
C GLY A 199 21.07 -3.45 -13.38
N THR A 200 20.23 -3.23 -12.36
CA THR A 200 18.79 -3.55 -12.40
C THR A 200 17.92 -2.33 -12.22
N HIS A 201 16.59 -2.51 -12.28
CA HIS A 201 15.60 -1.45 -12.07
C HIS A 201 15.59 -0.91 -10.62
N ASP A 202 16.20 -1.59 -9.68
CA ASP A 202 16.33 -1.19 -8.28
C ASP A 202 17.79 -0.92 -7.85
N ALA A 203 18.62 -0.47 -8.80
CA ALA A 203 20.06 -0.35 -8.62
C ALA A 203 20.49 0.62 -7.51
N ARG A 204 19.72 1.69 -7.25
CA ARG A 204 20.10 2.76 -6.32
C ARG A 204 19.38 2.66 -4.97
N MET A 205 18.08 2.31 -4.96
CA MET A 205 17.24 2.38 -3.78
C MET A 205 16.11 1.34 -3.82
N THR A 206 15.78 0.78 -2.66
CA THR A 206 14.55 0.04 -2.39
C THR A 206 13.82 0.63 -1.19
N SER A 207 12.51 0.86 -1.27
CA SER A 207 11.74 1.52 -0.21
C SER A 207 10.24 1.25 -0.34
N ASN A 208 9.46 1.73 0.63
CA ASN A 208 7.99 1.70 0.64
C ASN A 208 7.45 0.27 0.37
N PRO A 209 7.77 -0.70 1.24
CA PRO A 209 7.28 -2.06 1.08
C PRO A 209 5.79 -2.16 1.38
N SER A 210 5.12 -3.06 0.69
CA SER A 210 3.83 -3.60 1.09
C SER A 210 3.80 -5.09 0.80
N VAL A 211 3.37 -5.89 1.76
CA VAL A 211 3.42 -7.36 1.68
C VAL A 211 2.02 -7.94 1.87
N ALA A 212 1.67 -8.88 1.02
CA ALA A 212 0.44 -9.67 1.13
C ALA A 212 0.77 -11.16 1.16
N GLU A 213 0.02 -11.92 1.96
CA GLU A 213 0.03 -13.37 1.90
C GLU A 213 -0.71 -13.85 0.65
N CYS A 214 -0.11 -14.80 -0.06
CA CYS A 214 -0.66 -15.43 -1.25
C CYS A 214 -1.51 -16.66 -0.89
N PRO A 215 -2.42 -17.12 -1.77
CA PRO A 215 -3.25 -18.30 -1.53
C PRO A 215 -2.46 -19.61 -1.31
N ASP A 216 -1.24 -19.68 -1.81
CA ASP A 216 -0.34 -20.83 -1.64
C ASP A 216 0.51 -20.75 -0.36
N GLY A 217 0.28 -19.74 0.48
CA GLY A 217 1.03 -19.50 1.72
C GLY A 217 2.37 -18.80 1.53
N SER A 218 2.74 -18.42 0.30
CA SER A 218 3.89 -17.55 0.03
C SER A 218 3.54 -16.08 0.30
N PHE A 219 4.55 -15.21 0.28
CA PHE A 219 4.42 -13.77 0.54
C PHE A 219 4.90 -12.99 -0.66
N LEU A 220 4.04 -12.13 -1.19
CA LEU A 220 4.35 -11.21 -2.29
C LEU A 220 4.57 -9.82 -1.72
N MET A 221 5.72 -9.23 -2.06
CA MET A 221 6.05 -7.84 -1.74
C MET A 221 6.01 -7.00 -3.01
N LEU A 222 5.29 -5.89 -2.97
CA LEU A 222 5.39 -4.78 -3.94
C LEU A 222 6.14 -3.63 -3.27
N TYR A 223 7.17 -3.09 -3.92
CA TYR A 223 8.01 -2.05 -3.34
C TYR A 223 8.41 -0.98 -4.36
N LYS A 224 8.66 0.24 -3.89
CA LYS A 224 9.21 1.33 -4.69
C LYS A 224 10.72 1.18 -4.81
N CYS A 225 11.27 1.47 -5.98
CA CYS A 225 12.71 1.46 -6.21
C CYS A 225 13.16 2.54 -7.19
N LEU A 226 14.48 2.78 -7.24
CA LEU A 226 15.12 3.76 -8.09
C LEU A 226 16.18 3.08 -8.95
N GLY A 227 16.04 3.20 -10.28
CA GLY A 227 17.02 2.73 -11.24
C GLY A 227 18.21 3.67 -11.42
N GLU A 228 19.24 3.23 -12.13
CA GLU A 228 20.46 4.00 -12.40
C GLU A 228 20.17 5.32 -13.16
N ASP A 229 19.17 5.30 -14.05
CA ASP A 229 18.75 6.45 -14.84
C ASP A 229 17.90 7.48 -14.05
N GLY A 230 17.73 7.27 -12.72
CA GLY A 230 16.91 8.12 -11.87
C GLY A 230 15.41 7.94 -12.05
N ARG A 231 14.97 6.91 -12.78
CA ARG A 231 13.56 6.54 -12.94
C ARG A 231 13.06 5.76 -11.73
N VAL A 232 11.88 6.13 -11.26
CA VAL A 232 11.18 5.38 -10.21
C VAL A 232 10.42 4.22 -10.83
N PHE A 233 10.63 3.04 -10.27
CA PHE A 233 9.97 1.80 -10.63
C PHE A 233 9.29 1.19 -9.42
N HIS A 234 8.48 0.16 -9.67
CA HIS A 234 8.01 -0.77 -8.65
C HIS A 234 8.56 -2.16 -8.96
N GLY A 235 9.16 -2.78 -7.95
CA GLY A 235 9.64 -4.16 -8.00
C GLY A 235 8.66 -5.08 -7.27
N VAL A 236 8.67 -6.34 -7.69
CA VAL A 236 7.98 -7.44 -7.02
C VAL A 236 9.03 -8.41 -6.49
N ALA A 237 8.80 -8.93 -5.29
CA ALA A 237 9.61 -10.00 -4.73
C ALA A 237 8.72 -11.01 -3.99
N VAL A 238 9.08 -12.30 -4.02
CA VAL A 238 8.30 -13.38 -3.42
C VAL A 238 9.17 -14.20 -2.47
N ALA A 239 8.60 -14.59 -1.32
CA ALA A 239 9.27 -15.44 -0.33
C ALA A 239 8.31 -16.52 0.20
N GLY A 240 8.84 -17.62 0.68
CA GLY A 240 8.08 -18.66 1.39
C GLY A 240 7.90 -18.37 2.89
N ASP A 241 8.61 -17.35 3.42
CA ASP A 241 8.55 -16.94 4.83
C ASP A 241 8.49 -15.41 4.90
N PRO A 242 7.75 -14.81 5.86
CA PRO A 242 7.65 -13.35 6.03
C PRO A 242 9.00 -12.66 6.27
N LEU A 243 9.97 -13.37 6.81
CA LEU A 243 11.35 -12.88 7.03
C LEU A 243 12.25 -13.10 5.82
N GLY A 244 11.74 -13.67 4.72
CA GLY A 244 12.48 -13.93 3.49
C GLY A 244 13.19 -15.30 3.49
N PRO A 245 14.17 -15.51 2.58
CA PRO A 245 14.67 -14.52 1.62
C PRO A 245 13.66 -14.21 0.52
N PHE A 246 13.49 -12.93 0.20
CA PHE A 246 12.65 -12.49 -0.89
C PHE A 246 13.40 -12.55 -2.23
N LYS A 247 12.90 -13.37 -3.15
CA LYS A 247 13.41 -13.47 -4.52
C LYS A 247 12.77 -12.41 -5.40
N LYS A 248 13.57 -11.46 -5.89
CA LYS A 248 13.11 -10.36 -6.75
C LYS A 248 12.76 -10.85 -8.15
N ASP A 249 11.68 -10.29 -8.73
CA ASP A 249 11.43 -10.39 -10.16
C ASP A 249 12.48 -9.52 -10.90
N PRO A 250 13.09 -10.02 -11.99
CA PRO A 250 14.04 -9.24 -12.78
C PRO A 250 13.41 -8.06 -13.53
N LYS A 251 12.08 -8.06 -13.68
CA LYS A 251 11.34 -7.02 -14.41
C LYS A 251 10.60 -6.12 -13.45
N PRO A 252 10.62 -4.78 -13.65
CA PRO A 252 9.77 -3.88 -12.91
C PRO A 252 8.31 -4.01 -13.35
N VAL A 253 7.42 -3.67 -12.44
CA VAL A 253 5.97 -3.59 -12.68
C VAL A 253 5.49 -2.14 -12.61
N LEU A 254 4.23 -1.87 -13.01
CA LEU A 254 3.61 -0.54 -12.93
C LEU A 254 4.45 0.56 -13.61
N THR A 255 5.06 0.22 -14.74
CA THR A 255 5.86 1.16 -15.55
C THR A 255 4.95 2.01 -16.43
N HIS A 256 5.42 3.20 -16.81
CA HIS A 256 4.74 4.07 -17.75
C HIS A 256 5.74 4.71 -18.71
N GLU A 257 5.51 4.60 -20.02
CA GLU A 257 6.47 5.01 -21.04
C GLU A 257 6.86 6.49 -20.99
N ARG A 258 5.89 7.35 -20.66
CA ARG A 258 6.03 8.82 -20.68
C ARG A 258 6.37 9.43 -19.31
N SER A 259 6.45 8.62 -18.26
CA SER A 259 6.67 9.11 -16.90
C SER A 259 7.89 8.46 -16.28
N LYS A 260 8.78 9.29 -15.72
CA LYS A 260 9.89 8.80 -14.88
C LYS A 260 9.47 8.49 -13.45
N PHE A 261 8.27 8.92 -13.05
CA PHE A 261 7.71 8.71 -11.73
C PHE A 261 6.20 8.49 -11.86
N PRO A 262 5.76 7.31 -12.34
CA PRO A 262 4.35 7.07 -12.63
C PRO A 262 3.47 6.96 -11.40
N ALA A 263 3.95 6.26 -10.38
CA ALA A 263 3.20 6.01 -9.15
C ALA A 263 4.13 5.93 -7.94
N GLU A 264 3.55 6.00 -6.73
CA GLU A 264 4.26 5.94 -5.44
C GLU A 264 3.41 5.24 -4.39
N ASP A 265 4.05 4.81 -3.28
CA ASP A 265 3.41 4.35 -2.05
C ASP A 265 2.45 3.17 -2.23
N PRO A 266 2.95 2.00 -2.64
CA PRO A 266 2.10 0.84 -2.84
C PRO A 266 1.53 0.32 -1.51
N PHE A 267 0.26 -0.13 -1.56
CA PHE A 267 -0.36 -1.03 -0.60
C PHE A 267 -1.03 -2.16 -1.37
N ILE A 268 -0.74 -3.41 -1.03
CA ILE A 268 -1.28 -4.59 -1.71
C ILE A 268 -2.06 -5.49 -0.76
N TRP A 269 -3.07 -6.18 -1.30
CA TRP A 269 -3.78 -7.27 -0.64
C TRP A 269 -4.30 -8.27 -1.65
N TYR A 270 -4.64 -9.46 -1.17
CA TYR A 270 -5.32 -10.49 -1.96
C TYR A 270 -6.77 -10.61 -1.51
N GLN A 271 -7.69 -10.59 -2.46
CA GLN A 271 -9.13 -10.71 -2.22
C GLN A 271 -9.84 -11.27 -3.44
N ASP A 272 -10.82 -12.15 -3.23
CA ASP A 272 -11.71 -12.67 -4.28
C ASP A 272 -10.96 -13.21 -5.51
N GLY A 273 -9.87 -13.94 -5.28
CA GLY A 273 -9.13 -14.62 -6.35
C GLY A 273 -8.13 -13.75 -7.11
N ARG A 274 -7.85 -12.52 -6.66
CA ARG A 274 -6.87 -11.61 -7.29
C ARG A 274 -6.15 -10.71 -6.30
N PHE A 275 -5.04 -10.18 -6.74
CA PHE A 275 -4.33 -9.12 -6.04
C PHE A 275 -4.89 -7.76 -6.44
N TYR A 276 -4.95 -6.87 -5.47
CA TYR A 276 -5.23 -5.45 -5.64
C TYR A 276 -4.07 -4.64 -5.10
N ALA A 277 -3.87 -3.45 -5.65
CA ALA A 277 -2.91 -2.47 -5.14
C ALA A 277 -3.49 -1.06 -5.19
N ILE A 278 -3.32 -0.31 -4.10
CA ILE A 278 -3.56 1.14 -4.09
C ILE A 278 -2.22 1.83 -4.13
N LEU A 279 -2.05 2.77 -5.06
CA LEU A 279 -0.86 3.62 -5.17
C LEU A 279 -1.28 5.07 -5.35
N LYS A 280 -0.34 5.98 -5.20
CA LYS A 280 -0.52 7.39 -5.57
C LYS A 280 -0.15 7.58 -7.04
N ASP A 281 -1.07 8.06 -7.87
CA ASP A 281 -0.83 8.49 -9.26
C ASP A 281 -0.12 9.84 -9.27
N MET A 282 1.15 9.87 -9.62
CA MET A 282 1.96 11.09 -9.50
C MET A 282 1.64 12.16 -10.54
N GLN A 283 1.25 11.76 -11.75
CA GLN A 283 1.19 12.64 -12.92
C GLN A 283 -0.08 12.44 -13.77
N ALA A 284 -1.18 11.99 -13.18
CA ALA A 284 -2.41 11.65 -13.89
C ALA A 284 -2.21 10.62 -15.03
N ASN A 285 -1.33 9.64 -14.78
CA ASN A 285 -1.04 8.60 -15.76
C ASN A 285 -2.17 7.56 -15.86
N TYR A 286 -2.89 7.35 -14.76
CA TYR A 286 -3.88 6.28 -14.60
C TYR A 286 -5.27 6.82 -14.26
N THR A 287 -5.33 8.03 -13.68
CA THR A 287 -6.54 8.77 -13.41
C THR A 287 -6.52 10.09 -14.18
N ARG A 288 -7.59 10.87 -14.17
CA ARG A 288 -7.64 12.18 -14.81
C ARG A 288 -7.06 13.31 -13.93
N HIS A 289 -6.59 12.98 -12.73
CA HIS A 289 -6.16 13.93 -11.72
C HIS A 289 -4.78 13.55 -11.18
N THR A 290 -3.91 14.54 -10.99
CA THR A 290 -2.58 14.34 -10.42
C THR A 290 -2.64 14.10 -8.92
N ARG A 291 -1.74 13.29 -8.39
CA ARG A 291 -1.56 13.01 -6.95
C ARG A 291 -2.81 12.45 -6.28
N THR A 292 -3.57 11.64 -7.00
CA THR A 292 -4.74 10.92 -6.50
C THR A 292 -4.36 9.49 -6.13
N LEU A 293 -5.21 8.82 -5.37
CA LEU A 293 -5.04 7.39 -5.12
C LEU A 293 -5.68 6.60 -6.26
N VAL A 294 -4.96 5.63 -6.76
CA VAL A 294 -5.34 4.78 -7.90
C VAL A 294 -5.35 3.30 -7.51
N LEU A 295 -6.37 2.58 -7.95
CA LEU A 295 -6.53 1.14 -7.75
C LEU A 295 -6.04 0.35 -8.97
N PHE A 296 -5.17 -0.59 -8.73
CA PHE A 296 -4.72 -1.61 -9.69
C PHE A 296 -5.20 -2.99 -9.30
N GLU A 297 -5.27 -3.89 -10.27
CA GLU A 297 -5.56 -5.30 -10.08
C GLU A 297 -4.58 -6.19 -10.85
N SER A 298 -4.36 -7.40 -10.34
CA SER A 298 -3.53 -8.43 -10.96
C SER A 298 -4.03 -9.83 -10.59
N ASN A 299 -3.98 -10.78 -11.52
CA ASN A 299 -4.32 -12.18 -11.24
C ASN A 299 -3.16 -12.97 -10.63
N ASN A 300 -1.93 -12.49 -10.78
CA ASN A 300 -0.71 -13.22 -10.41
C ASN A 300 0.29 -12.39 -9.57
N GLY A 301 -0.03 -11.13 -9.24
CA GLY A 301 0.86 -10.23 -8.52
C GLY A 301 2.02 -9.64 -9.34
N HIS A 302 2.14 -9.99 -10.62
CA HIS A 302 3.18 -9.51 -11.53
C HIS A 302 2.62 -8.65 -12.67
N ASP A 303 1.53 -9.06 -13.27
CA ASP A 303 0.89 -8.37 -14.39
C ASP A 303 -0.20 -7.42 -13.84
N TRP A 304 0.15 -6.19 -13.62
CA TRP A 304 -0.72 -5.17 -13.04
C TRP A 304 -1.36 -4.29 -14.11
N LYS A 305 -2.63 -3.99 -13.94
CA LYS A 305 -3.37 -3.01 -14.75
C LYS A 305 -4.27 -2.15 -13.87
N PRO A 306 -4.61 -0.92 -14.27
CA PRO A 306 -5.64 -0.15 -13.60
C PRO A 306 -6.95 -0.96 -13.52
N SER A 307 -7.65 -0.90 -12.39
CA SER A 307 -8.94 -1.59 -12.22
C SER A 307 -10.02 -0.94 -13.08
N ALA A 308 -11.19 -1.56 -13.17
CA ALA A 308 -12.35 -0.99 -13.86
C ALA A 308 -12.79 0.37 -13.25
N HIS A 309 -12.55 0.56 -11.94
CA HIS A 309 -12.76 1.81 -11.21
C HIS A 309 -11.44 2.29 -10.62
N PRO A 310 -10.56 2.92 -11.43
CA PRO A 310 -9.19 3.18 -11.01
C PRO A 310 -9.05 4.32 -9.98
N LEU A 311 -9.95 5.30 -9.96
CA LEU A 311 -9.90 6.37 -8.97
C LEU A 311 -10.36 5.86 -7.60
N VAL A 312 -9.49 5.91 -6.60
CA VAL A 312 -9.84 5.61 -5.21
C VAL A 312 -10.24 6.88 -4.48
N SER A 313 -9.39 7.90 -4.49
CA SER A 313 -9.67 9.17 -3.82
C SER A 313 -8.91 10.31 -4.51
N THR A 314 -9.54 11.48 -4.55
CA THR A 314 -8.88 12.75 -4.79
C THR A 314 -8.19 13.22 -3.50
N ARG A 315 -7.64 14.45 -3.51
CA ARG A 315 -7.05 15.06 -2.31
C ARG A 315 -8.05 15.89 -1.48
N THR A 316 -9.35 15.68 -1.70
CA THR A 316 -10.43 16.36 -0.97
C THR A 316 -11.01 15.42 0.06
N LEU A 317 -10.92 15.77 1.33
CA LEU A 317 -11.61 15.07 2.41
C LEU A 317 -13.00 15.67 2.62
N ARG A 318 -13.99 14.79 2.87
CA ARG A 318 -15.35 15.19 3.22
C ARG A 318 -15.64 14.78 4.66
N TRP A 319 -15.83 15.76 5.52
CA TRP A 319 -16.09 15.54 6.93
C TRP A 319 -17.60 15.36 7.19
N GLU A 320 -17.94 14.69 8.28
CA GLU A 320 -19.35 14.42 8.64
C GLU A 320 -20.16 15.67 8.97
N ASP A 321 -19.51 16.79 9.30
CA ASP A 321 -20.15 18.09 9.48
C ASP A 321 -20.48 18.82 8.16
N GLY A 322 -20.23 18.17 7.01
CA GLY A 322 -20.46 18.71 5.68
C GLY A 322 -19.32 19.59 5.14
N THR A 323 -18.25 19.81 5.90
CA THR A 323 -17.10 20.57 5.42
C THR A 323 -16.22 19.72 4.47
N GLU A 324 -15.62 20.39 3.49
CA GLU A 324 -14.62 19.80 2.60
C GLU A 324 -13.25 20.44 2.90
N GLN A 325 -12.19 19.62 2.86
CA GLN A 325 -10.82 20.03 3.12
C GLN A 325 -9.94 19.60 1.96
N GLU A 326 -9.35 20.56 1.24
CA GLU A 326 -8.36 20.29 0.21
C GLU A 326 -7.00 20.07 0.83
N LEU A 327 -6.29 19.05 0.33
CA LEU A 327 -4.98 18.63 0.81
C LEU A 327 -3.90 18.89 -0.23
N ASN A 328 -2.69 19.18 0.24
CA ASN A 328 -1.50 19.16 -0.60
C ASN A 328 -1.06 17.71 -0.87
N HIS A 329 -1.12 16.84 0.16
CA HIS A 329 -0.83 15.43 0.05
C HIS A 329 -1.93 14.56 0.68
N LEU A 330 -2.27 13.46 -0.02
CA LEU A 330 -2.97 12.31 0.50
C LEU A 330 -2.19 11.08 -0.01
N GLU A 331 -1.43 10.45 0.89
CA GLU A 331 -0.38 9.49 0.53
C GLU A 331 -0.38 8.28 1.46
N ARG A 332 0.49 7.31 1.18
CA ARG A 332 0.68 6.12 2.02
C ARG A 332 -0.62 5.39 2.34
N PRO A 333 -1.42 5.05 1.32
CA PRO A 333 -2.65 4.32 1.55
C PRO A 333 -2.36 2.98 2.24
N GLN A 334 -3.19 2.64 3.22
CA GLN A 334 -3.25 1.33 3.86
C GLN A 334 -4.72 0.96 4.02
N LEU A 335 -5.10 -0.26 3.70
CA LEU A 335 -6.48 -0.69 3.76
C LEU A 335 -6.68 -1.70 4.89
N TYR A 336 -7.60 -1.40 5.79
CA TYR A 336 -8.11 -2.40 6.73
C TYR A 336 -9.35 -3.05 6.15
N CYS A 337 -9.34 -4.38 6.13
CA CYS A 337 -10.48 -5.19 5.75
C CYS A 337 -11.11 -5.83 6.98
N GLU A 338 -12.43 -5.71 7.11
CA GLU A 338 -13.21 -6.41 8.13
C GLU A 338 -14.04 -7.52 7.46
N ASN A 339 -13.92 -8.75 7.95
CA ASN A 339 -14.57 -9.91 7.34
C ASN A 339 -14.29 -10.05 5.83
N GLY A 340 -13.05 -9.77 5.41
CA GLY A 340 -12.61 -9.85 4.02
C GLY A 340 -13.12 -8.72 3.12
N LYS A 341 -13.72 -7.66 3.67
CA LYS A 341 -14.22 -6.51 2.91
C LYS A 341 -13.51 -5.22 3.32
N PRO A 342 -13.17 -4.32 2.39
CA PRO A 342 -12.66 -3.00 2.70
C PRO A 342 -13.55 -2.26 3.70
N ALA A 343 -12.98 -1.79 4.81
CA ALA A 343 -13.71 -1.12 5.88
C ALA A 343 -13.17 0.27 6.17
N VAL A 344 -11.83 0.45 6.23
CA VAL A 344 -11.21 1.73 6.50
C VAL A 344 -9.96 1.90 5.63
N LEU A 345 -9.85 3.04 4.97
CA LEU A 345 -8.66 3.47 4.23
C LEU A 345 -7.88 4.46 5.09
N PHE A 346 -6.69 4.06 5.51
CA PHE A 346 -5.73 4.89 6.25
C PHE A 346 -4.85 5.64 5.27
N CYS A 347 -4.64 6.94 5.49
CA CYS A 347 -3.76 7.76 4.67
C CYS A 347 -2.98 8.75 5.53
N ALA A 348 -1.76 9.09 5.09
CA ALA A 348 -1.06 10.28 5.52
C ALA A 348 -1.57 11.49 4.75
N ALA A 349 -1.72 12.61 5.43
CA ALA A 349 -2.28 13.83 4.87
C ALA A 349 -1.57 15.09 5.38
N ASP A 350 -1.46 16.09 4.53
CA ASP A 350 -1.10 17.45 4.90
C ASP A 350 -1.75 18.49 3.98
N GLU A 351 -1.84 19.73 4.46
CA GLU A 351 -2.37 20.85 3.69
C GLU A 351 -1.24 21.65 3.02
N ASP A 352 -0.12 21.88 3.74
CA ASP A 352 0.94 22.80 3.33
C ASP A 352 2.35 22.40 3.78
N ARG A 353 2.52 21.17 4.29
CA ARG A 353 3.75 20.65 4.91
C ARG A 353 4.15 21.32 6.23
N SER A 354 3.37 22.22 6.78
CA SER A 354 3.64 22.77 8.12
C SER A 354 3.27 21.80 9.23
N HIS A 355 2.32 20.92 8.94
CA HIS A 355 1.82 19.88 9.82
C HIS A 355 1.24 18.72 9.02
N SER A 356 1.34 17.51 9.54
CA SER A 356 0.74 16.32 8.94
C SER A 356 -0.04 15.49 9.95
N PHE A 357 -0.94 14.67 9.46
CA PHE A 357 -1.80 13.80 10.23
C PHE A 357 -2.11 12.50 9.49
N ASN A 358 -2.55 11.48 10.20
CA ASN A 358 -3.21 10.35 9.58
C ASN A 358 -4.73 10.58 9.57
N VAL A 359 -5.36 10.25 8.46
CA VAL A 359 -6.82 10.24 8.32
C VAL A 359 -7.31 8.81 8.06
N HIS A 360 -8.37 8.43 8.75
CA HIS A 360 -8.99 7.11 8.64
C HIS A 360 -10.34 7.28 7.97
N ILE A 361 -10.41 6.92 6.69
CA ILE A 361 -11.56 7.16 5.81
C ILE A 361 -12.47 5.93 5.84
N PRO A 362 -13.72 6.05 6.32
CA PRO A 362 -14.65 4.93 6.36
C PRO A 362 -15.09 4.51 4.97
N LEU A 363 -15.19 3.20 4.75
CA LEU A 363 -15.64 2.56 3.52
C LEU A 363 -16.85 1.67 3.82
N LYS A 364 -17.90 1.72 2.97
CA LYS A 364 -19.08 0.83 3.13
C LYS A 364 -19.72 0.48 1.79
#